data_bc9960a7b1576bf13ff139648869aefc
#
_entry.id   bc9960a7b1576bf13ff139648869aefc
#
_cell.length_a   1.000
_cell.length_b   1.000
_cell.length_c   1.000
_cell.angle_alpha   90.00
_cell.angle_beta   90.00
_cell.angle_gamma   90.00
#
_symmetry.space_group_name_H-M   'P 1'
#
loop_
_entity.id
_entity.type
_entity.pdbx_description
1 polymer ?
#
loop_
_entity_poly.entity_id
_entity_poly.type
_entity_poly.pdbx_seq_one_letter_code
_entity_poly.pdbx_strand_id
1 'polypeptide(L)'
;MNKLIKNLTVVAAISIAIIGVYTPATASANGGSWQRDSVGWWYKNSNGSYPKNDWQRIDGKWYYFDGRGYITHSKWERIKDYWYYFNTSGHMTENDWKMIGDKWYYFDTKGHMLSNQWVGDYYVGKNGDMLKNTVTPDNYVVGSDGKWDKRFSRELAAKAKSRINNQRYNLYKASHSKYAEAFFLTYRFADSKLLVDKNEYNTALQLIEVIYPEYNPVDNAKRAIKKIVDDESNTPNAWKMSKSSLINSLTDRFGENWYSSYMFSKEEVDKAFDELSSEINFTKFFQNRAIERLKDIDSYRHESKATYEKYLTESGFTKEEINNAFNTVKIDFAHNAQLKATTNCTTCSDSKESTIQRLVKGYGFTRKEAEEGVNRLNYDFKINLRNSIEGNFTTTNATWAGSISKEFIIDHIVRNLLFEESEVREVLAEYNINYTERARLRAIDILKNGKYSRSN
;
A
#
# COMPACT_ATOMS: atom_id res chain seq x y z
N MET A 1 -33.26 -28.32 4.30
CA MET A 1 -32.92 -29.74 4.62
C MET A 1 -31.73 -29.73 5.59
N ASN A 2 -32.06 -29.37 6.83
CA ASN A 2 -31.12 -29.27 7.94
C ASN A 2 -31.30 -30.50 8.83
N LYS A 3 -30.37 -31.47 8.80
CA LYS A 3 -30.28 -32.49 9.86
C LYS A 3 -29.13 -33.51 9.60
N LEU A 4 -27.88 -33.04 9.46
CA LEU A 4 -26.74 -33.97 9.48
C LEU A 4 -25.39 -33.35 9.86
N ILE A 5 -25.40 -32.17 10.49
CA ILE A 5 -24.17 -31.60 11.08
C ILE A 5 -24.49 -31.12 12.50
N LYS A 6 -24.81 -32.08 13.36
CA LYS A 6 -24.73 -31.93 14.82
C LYS A 6 -24.36 -33.32 15.36
N ASN A 7 -23.10 -33.50 15.66
CA ASN A 7 -22.51 -34.40 16.64
C ASN A 7 -21.05 -34.75 16.23
N LEU A 8 -20.16 -33.74 16.24
CA LEU A 8 -18.76 -34.04 16.54
C LEU A 8 -18.55 -33.79 18.04
N THR A 9 -19.02 -34.75 18.82
CA THR A 9 -18.63 -34.82 20.22
C THR A 9 -17.23 -35.41 20.28
N VAL A 10 -16.30 -34.67 20.85
CA VAL A 10 -14.98 -35.15 21.21
C VAL A 10 -15.16 -36.29 22.19
N VAL A 11 -14.94 -37.52 21.74
CA VAL A 11 -14.83 -38.69 22.63
C VAL A 11 -13.36 -38.82 23.00
N ALA A 12 -13.04 -38.39 24.21
CA ALA A 12 -11.77 -38.72 24.83
C ALA A 12 -11.67 -40.26 24.97
N ALA A 13 -10.69 -40.85 24.29
CA ALA A 13 -10.43 -42.24 24.36
C ALA A 13 -9.86 -42.57 25.74
N ILE A 14 -10.70 -43.12 26.63
CA ILE A 14 -10.24 -43.79 27.83
C ILE A 14 -9.62 -45.13 27.40
N SER A 15 -8.31 -45.26 27.55
CA SER A 15 -7.58 -46.49 27.31
C SER A 15 -7.94 -47.49 28.42
N ILE A 16 -8.91 -48.34 28.21
CA ILE A 16 -9.15 -49.51 29.04
C ILE A 16 -8.22 -50.61 28.52
N ALA A 17 -7.22 -50.93 29.30
CA ALA A 17 -6.39 -52.11 29.08
C ALA A 17 -7.28 -53.36 29.23
N ILE A 18 -7.77 -53.91 28.12
CA ILE A 18 -8.45 -55.19 28.11
C ILE A 18 -7.36 -56.25 28.11
N ILE A 19 -7.22 -56.94 29.22
CA ILE A 19 -6.45 -58.17 29.35
C ILE A 19 -7.08 -59.15 28.34
N GLY A 20 -6.35 -59.48 27.29
CA GLY A 20 -6.85 -60.29 26.19
C GLY A 20 -7.19 -61.68 26.62
N VAL A 21 -8.47 -62.06 26.61
CA VAL A 21 -8.93 -63.43 26.56
C VAL A 21 -8.52 -63.97 25.19
N TYR A 22 -7.62 -64.98 25.19
CA TYR A 22 -7.25 -65.73 23.99
C TYR A 22 -8.49 -66.48 23.49
N THR A 23 -9.12 -65.94 22.43
CA THR A 23 -10.08 -66.74 21.67
C THR A 23 -9.30 -67.72 20.77
N PRO A 24 -9.66 -68.96 20.65
CA PRO A 24 -9.00 -69.88 19.75
C PRO A 24 -9.14 -69.40 18.30
N ALA A 25 -8.11 -69.68 17.50
CA ALA A 25 -8.06 -69.33 16.10
C ALA A 25 -9.29 -69.87 15.36
N THR A 26 -10.16 -68.98 14.87
CA THR A 26 -11.26 -69.36 13.98
C THR A 26 -10.70 -69.87 12.66
N ALA A 27 -11.08 -71.07 12.24
CA ALA A 27 -10.73 -71.59 10.94
C ALA A 27 -11.29 -70.66 9.86
N SER A 28 -10.44 -70.12 8.97
CA SER A 28 -10.83 -69.31 7.86
C SER A 28 -11.51 -70.15 6.77
N ALA A 29 -12.44 -69.56 6.00
CA ALA A 29 -13.07 -70.16 4.81
C ALA A 29 -12.04 -70.70 3.78
N ASN A 30 -10.80 -70.28 3.84
CA ASN A 30 -9.68 -70.74 3.01
C ASN A 30 -8.93 -71.94 3.61
N GLY A 31 -9.40 -72.51 4.72
CA GLY A 31 -8.85 -73.72 5.35
C GLY A 31 -7.51 -73.52 6.10
N GLY A 32 -7.06 -72.27 6.27
CA GLY A 32 -5.88 -71.93 7.11
C GLY A 32 -6.25 -71.35 8.46
N SER A 33 -5.27 -70.90 9.23
CA SER A 33 -5.48 -70.33 10.59
C SER A 33 -4.54 -69.16 10.86
N TRP A 34 -5.08 -68.13 11.55
CA TRP A 34 -4.31 -67.04 12.09
C TRP A 34 -3.44 -67.49 13.22
N GLN A 35 -2.19 -67.07 13.21
CA GLN A 35 -1.21 -67.35 14.23
C GLN A 35 -0.68 -66.01 14.77
N ARG A 36 -0.30 -66.00 16.06
CA ARG A 36 0.32 -64.82 16.70
C ARG A 36 1.48 -65.25 17.55
N ASP A 37 2.58 -64.53 17.42
CA ASP A 37 3.72 -64.69 18.33
C ASP A 37 4.16 -63.31 18.89
N SER A 38 5.35 -63.24 19.45
CA SER A 38 5.89 -62.00 20.02
C SER A 38 6.20 -60.91 18.99
N VAL A 39 6.29 -61.24 17.70
CA VAL A 39 6.58 -60.32 16.60
C VAL A 39 5.29 -59.75 15.97
N GLY A 40 4.27 -60.61 15.82
CA GLY A 40 3.04 -60.15 15.21
C GLY A 40 2.09 -61.27 14.74
N TRP A 41 1.15 -60.89 13.87
CA TRP A 41 0.21 -61.81 13.27
C TRP A 41 0.74 -62.33 11.93
N TRP A 42 0.59 -63.65 11.68
CA TRP A 42 0.87 -64.32 10.41
C TRP A 42 -0.20 -65.38 10.12
N TYR A 43 -0.27 -65.83 8.88
CA TYR A 43 -1.30 -66.79 8.47
C TYR A 43 -0.70 -68.12 8.00
N LYS A 44 -1.08 -69.20 8.64
CA LYS A 44 -0.68 -70.54 8.25
C LYS A 44 -1.74 -71.13 7.29
N ASN A 45 -1.35 -71.41 6.07
CA ASN A 45 -2.19 -72.07 5.08
C ASN A 45 -2.49 -73.53 5.47
N SER A 46 -3.56 -74.14 4.89
CA SER A 46 -3.93 -75.50 5.14
C SER A 46 -2.83 -76.56 4.83
N ASN A 47 -1.97 -76.21 3.85
CA ASN A 47 -0.82 -77.04 3.47
C ASN A 47 0.42 -76.80 4.33
N GLY A 48 0.32 -76.01 5.40
CA GLY A 48 1.41 -75.70 6.36
C GLY A 48 2.32 -74.56 5.92
N SER A 49 2.21 -74.03 4.68
CA SER A 49 2.97 -72.89 4.19
C SER A 49 2.43 -71.56 4.77
N TYR A 50 3.16 -70.47 4.61
CA TYR A 50 2.70 -69.11 4.92
C TYR A 50 3.22 -68.09 3.89
N PRO A 51 2.45 -67.03 3.58
CA PRO A 51 2.83 -66.01 2.60
C PRO A 51 4.01 -65.19 3.08
N LYS A 52 4.90 -64.76 2.15
CA LYS A 52 6.02 -63.81 2.35
C LYS A 52 6.14 -62.90 1.15
N ASN A 53 6.27 -61.61 1.37
CA ASN A 53 6.28 -60.60 0.32
C ASN A 53 5.11 -60.82 -0.66
N ASP A 54 3.95 -61.18 -0.16
CA ASP A 54 2.83 -61.62 -0.98
C ASP A 54 1.48 -61.19 -0.42
N TRP A 55 0.51 -61.13 -1.34
CA TRP A 55 -0.87 -60.79 -1.06
C TRP A 55 -1.70 -62.06 -0.83
N GLN A 56 -2.57 -61.97 0.16
CA GLN A 56 -3.55 -63.03 0.36
C GLN A 56 -4.91 -62.47 0.73
N ARG A 57 -5.99 -63.01 0.14
CA ARG A 57 -7.36 -62.68 0.52
C ARG A 57 -7.87 -63.70 1.51
N ILE A 58 -8.18 -63.24 2.69
CA ILE A 58 -8.62 -64.11 3.83
C ILE A 58 -9.95 -63.53 4.34
N ASP A 59 -10.99 -64.35 4.37
CA ASP A 59 -12.34 -63.98 4.81
C ASP A 59 -12.85 -62.67 4.10
N GLY A 60 -12.60 -62.59 2.80
CA GLY A 60 -13.05 -61.49 1.97
C GLY A 60 -12.21 -60.19 2.09
N LYS A 61 -11.18 -60.17 2.92
CA LYS A 61 -10.29 -59.00 3.10
C LYS A 61 -8.91 -59.26 2.54
N TRP A 62 -8.27 -58.27 1.95
CA TRP A 62 -6.90 -58.35 1.49
C TRP A 62 -5.90 -57.99 2.56
N TYR A 63 -4.86 -58.81 2.67
CA TYR A 63 -3.70 -58.64 3.53
C TYR A 63 -2.42 -58.71 2.73
N TYR A 64 -1.40 -58.00 3.17
CA TYR A 64 -0.05 -58.12 2.64
C TYR A 64 0.89 -58.63 3.76
N PHE A 65 1.67 -59.62 3.43
CA PHE A 65 2.63 -60.23 4.35
C PHE A 65 4.05 -59.78 3.97
N ASP A 66 4.79 -59.29 4.96
CA ASP A 66 6.16 -58.85 4.78
C ASP A 66 7.12 -60.01 4.43
N GLY A 67 8.42 -59.71 4.22
CA GLY A 67 9.44 -60.70 3.90
C GLY A 67 9.66 -61.77 4.98
N ARG A 68 9.18 -61.52 6.20
CA ARG A 68 9.23 -62.46 7.33
C ARG A 68 7.95 -63.27 7.44
N GLY A 69 6.90 -62.88 6.74
CA GLY A 69 5.58 -63.52 6.77
C GLY A 69 4.57 -62.92 7.73
N TYR A 70 4.84 -61.75 8.31
CA TYR A 70 3.90 -61.05 9.18
C TYR A 70 3.03 -60.07 8.39
N ILE A 71 1.77 -59.86 8.88
CA ILE A 71 0.89 -58.90 8.21
C ILE A 71 1.40 -57.46 8.34
N THR A 72 1.27 -56.72 7.28
CA THR A 72 1.38 -55.26 7.30
C THR A 72 0.13 -54.68 7.92
N HIS A 73 0.26 -53.84 8.95
CA HIS A 73 -0.88 -53.19 9.60
C HIS A 73 -0.53 -51.77 10.10
N SER A 74 -1.53 -50.95 10.31
CA SER A 74 -1.43 -49.58 10.85
C SER A 74 -0.41 -48.70 10.14
N LYS A 75 -0.16 -48.89 8.86
CA LYS A 75 0.85 -48.17 8.11
C LYS A 75 0.58 -48.06 6.63
N TRP A 76 1.26 -47.09 6.04
CA TRP A 76 1.46 -47.04 4.60
C TRP A 76 2.50 -48.04 4.15
N GLU A 77 2.25 -48.64 3.02
CA GLU A 77 3.23 -49.54 2.39
C GLU A 77 3.29 -49.27 0.87
N ARG A 78 4.48 -49.10 0.33
CA ARG A 78 4.69 -49.04 -1.11
C ARG A 78 5.04 -50.40 -1.64
N ILE A 79 4.10 -51.00 -2.38
CA ILE A 79 4.30 -52.32 -2.97
C ILE A 79 4.36 -52.12 -4.47
N LYS A 80 5.53 -52.42 -5.07
CA LYS A 80 5.85 -52.08 -6.45
C LYS A 80 5.71 -50.56 -6.70
N ASP A 81 4.82 -50.12 -7.55
CA ASP A 81 4.67 -48.72 -7.92
C ASP A 81 3.52 -47.98 -7.25
N TYR A 82 2.78 -48.69 -6.37
CA TYR A 82 1.57 -48.17 -5.79
C TYR A 82 1.68 -48.08 -4.24
N TRP A 83 1.03 -47.04 -3.69
CA TRP A 83 0.85 -46.87 -2.25
C TRP A 83 -0.45 -47.50 -1.81
N TYR A 84 -0.37 -48.27 -0.69
CA TYR A 84 -1.48 -48.92 -0.02
C TYR A 84 -1.53 -48.47 1.44
N TYR A 85 -2.69 -48.56 2.03
CA TYR A 85 -2.84 -48.35 3.47
C TYR A 85 -3.52 -49.53 4.11
N PHE A 86 -2.89 -50.03 5.19
CA PHE A 86 -3.39 -51.12 5.97
C PHE A 86 -3.88 -50.61 7.33
N ASN A 87 -5.13 -50.95 7.70
CA ASN A 87 -5.70 -50.51 8.96
C ASN A 87 -5.08 -51.31 10.16
N THR A 88 -5.58 -51.05 11.40
CA THR A 88 -5.08 -51.70 12.62
C THR A 88 -5.25 -53.22 12.62
N SER A 89 -6.21 -53.72 11.87
CA SER A 89 -6.45 -55.18 11.69
C SER A 89 -5.67 -55.78 10.52
N GLY A 90 -4.84 -55.01 9.84
CA GLY A 90 -4.09 -55.42 8.65
C GLY A 90 -4.90 -55.48 7.36
N HIS A 91 -6.15 -55.04 7.36
CA HIS A 91 -6.95 -55.01 6.14
C HIS A 91 -6.49 -53.86 5.23
N MET A 92 -6.28 -54.16 3.93
CA MET A 92 -6.06 -53.17 2.91
C MET A 92 -7.29 -52.30 2.76
N THR A 93 -7.09 -50.98 2.71
CA THR A 93 -8.16 -50.05 2.33
C THR A 93 -8.37 -50.11 0.83
N GLU A 94 -9.61 -50.32 0.37
CA GLU A 94 -9.97 -50.40 -1.06
C GLU A 94 -11.33 -49.72 -1.31
N ASN A 95 -11.49 -49.12 -2.48
CA ASN A 95 -12.71 -48.45 -2.96
C ASN A 95 -13.36 -47.53 -1.93
N ASP A 96 -12.56 -46.76 -1.20
CA ASP A 96 -13.07 -45.94 -0.11
C ASP A 96 -12.14 -44.76 0.18
N TRP A 97 -12.73 -43.73 0.83
CA TRP A 97 -12.02 -42.66 1.44
C TRP A 97 -11.50 -43.01 2.81
N LYS A 98 -10.26 -42.69 3.09
CA LYS A 98 -9.66 -42.93 4.40
C LYS A 98 -8.99 -41.67 4.94
N MET A 99 -9.36 -41.29 6.14
CA MET A 99 -8.64 -40.30 6.92
C MET A 99 -7.44 -40.92 7.61
N ILE A 100 -6.26 -40.43 7.29
CA ILE A 100 -4.99 -40.90 7.82
C ILE A 100 -4.19 -39.69 8.31
N GLY A 101 -3.99 -39.63 9.65
CA GLY A 101 -3.57 -38.38 10.28
C GLY A 101 -4.70 -37.33 10.17
N ASP A 102 -4.39 -36.18 9.61
CA ASP A 102 -5.30 -35.05 9.41
C ASP A 102 -5.77 -34.89 7.94
N LYS A 103 -5.46 -35.88 7.07
CA LYS A 103 -5.69 -35.82 5.64
C LYS A 103 -6.55 -36.93 5.11
N TRP A 104 -7.37 -36.65 4.11
CA TRP A 104 -8.18 -37.64 3.42
C TRP A 104 -7.47 -38.14 2.16
N TYR A 105 -7.49 -39.46 1.96
CA TYR A 105 -6.96 -40.20 0.82
C TYR A 105 -8.03 -41.10 0.23
N TYR A 106 -8.00 -41.32 -1.06
CA TYR A 106 -8.88 -42.27 -1.74
C TYR A 106 -8.08 -43.45 -2.31
N PHE A 107 -8.62 -44.65 -2.10
CA PHE A 107 -8.07 -45.90 -2.62
C PHE A 107 -9.03 -46.49 -3.64
N ASP A 108 -8.51 -46.90 -4.81
CA ASP A 108 -9.31 -47.55 -5.86
C ASP A 108 -9.75 -48.97 -5.47
N THR A 109 -10.46 -49.66 -6.35
CA THR A 109 -10.93 -51.03 -6.15
C THR A 109 -9.80 -52.06 -6.00
N LYS A 110 -8.56 -51.69 -6.33
CA LYS A 110 -7.35 -52.49 -6.19
C LYS A 110 -6.55 -52.11 -4.95
N GLY A 111 -7.03 -51.15 -4.18
CA GLY A 111 -6.33 -50.57 -3.02
C GLY A 111 -5.23 -49.58 -3.35
N HIS A 112 -5.07 -49.15 -4.61
CA HIS A 112 -4.09 -48.15 -4.99
C HIS A 112 -4.52 -46.78 -4.50
N MET A 113 -3.66 -46.06 -3.80
CA MET A 113 -3.88 -44.64 -3.50
C MET A 113 -3.92 -43.84 -4.79
N LEU A 114 -4.98 -43.08 -5.00
CA LEU A 114 -5.10 -42.18 -6.16
C LEU A 114 -4.37 -40.86 -5.90
N SER A 115 -3.83 -40.26 -6.94
CA SER A 115 -3.19 -38.95 -6.91
C SER A 115 -3.39 -38.19 -8.22
N ASN A 116 -3.29 -36.85 -8.17
CA ASN A 116 -3.44 -35.93 -9.31
C ASN A 116 -4.70 -36.14 -10.14
N GLN A 117 -5.83 -36.42 -9.52
CA GLN A 117 -7.09 -36.64 -10.25
C GLN A 117 -8.33 -36.37 -9.40
N TRP A 118 -9.46 -36.29 -10.09
CA TRP A 118 -10.78 -36.19 -9.46
C TRP A 118 -11.31 -37.55 -9.02
N VAL A 119 -11.97 -37.53 -7.87
CA VAL A 119 -12.76 -38.63 -7.32
C VAL A 119 -14.15 -38.08 -6.99
N GLY A 120 -15.08 -38.18 -7.91
CA GLY A 120 -16.35 -37.46 -7.84
C GLY A 120 -16.13 -35.95 -7.83
N ASP A 121 -16.66 -35.26 -6.83
CA ASP A 121 -16.49 -33.81 -6.65
C ASP A 121 -15.20 -33.41 -5.90
N TYR A 122 -14.31 -34.32 -5.58
CA TYR A 122 -13.10 -34.10 -4.79
C TYR A 122 -11.84 -34.31 -5.63
N TYR A 123 -10.82 -33.49 -5.40
CA TYR A 123 -9.53 -33.63 -6.08
C TYR A 123 -8.47 -34.15 -5.12
N VAL A 124 -7.80 -35.25 -5.46
CA VAL A 124 -6.60 -35.72 -4.75
C VAL A 124 -5.34 -35.16 -5.41
N GLY A 125 -4.51 -34.53 -4.61
CA GLY A 125 -3.30 -33.85 -5.07
C GLY A 125 -2.14 -34.78 -5.43
N LYS A 126 -0.97 -34.19 -5.69
CA LYS A 126 0.25 -34.94 -6.04
C LYS A 126 0.65 -35.98 -5.01
N ASN A 127 0.41 -35.70 -3.73
CA ASN A 127 0.75 -36.61 -2.64
C ASN A 127 -0.39 -37.56 -2.26
N GLY A 128 -1.50 -37.56 -3.04
CA GLY A 128 -2.68 -38.36 -2.80
C GLY A 128 -3.68 -37.76 -1.81
N ASP A 129 -3.30 -36.71 -1.08
CA ASP A 129 -4.19 -36.06 -0.12
C ASP A 129 -5.25 -35.21 -0.82
N MET A 130 -6.48 -35.21 -0.29
CA MET A 130 -7.60 -34.42 -0.79
C MET A 130 -7.30 -32.91 -0.62
N LEU A 131 -7.38 -32.16 -1.70
CA LEU A 131 -7.18 -30.71 -1.66
C LEU A 131 -8.37 -30.00 -1.02
N LYS A 132 -8.10 -28.92 -0.28
CA LYS A 132 -9.08 -28.02 0.35
C LYS A 132 -8.63 -26.57 0.24
N ASN A 133 -9.60 -25.65 0.22
CA ASN A 133 -9.34 -24.20 0.22
C ASN A 133 -8.26 -23.78 -0.79
N THR A 134 -8.35 -24.27 -2.01
CA THR A 134 -7.32 -24.03 -3.03
C THR A 134 -7.86 -24.15 -4.44
N VAL A 135 -6.98 -23.81 -5.40
CA VAL A 135 -7.22 -24.03 -6.83
C VAL A 135 -6.46 -25.28 -7.27
N THR A 136 -7.17 -26.22 -7.89
CA THR A 136 -6.61 -27.46 -8.42
C THR A 136 -5.66 -27.23 -9.60
N PRO A 137 -4.82 -28.21 -9.98
CA PRO A 137 -3.93 -28.10 -11.15
C PRO A 137 -4.64 -27.77 -12.47
N ASP A 138 -5.88 -28.19 -12.63
CA ASP A 138 -6.73 -27.95 -13.81
C ASP A 138 -7.68 -26.77 -13.69
N ASN A 139 -7.42 -25.86 -12.70
CA ASN A 139 -8.09 -24.58 -12.49
C ASN A 139 -9.55 -24.68 -12.04
N TYR A 140 -9.85 -25.58 -11.14
CA TYR A 140 -11.11 -25.59 -10.39
C TYR A 140 -10.85 -25.19 -8.94
N VAL A 141 -11.84 -24.60 -8.29
CA VAL A 141 -11.76 -24.23 -6.88
C VAL A 141 -12.35 -25.34 -6.04
N VAL A 142 -11.66 -25.74 -4.96
CA VAL A 142 -12.19 -26.65 -3.95
C VAL A 142 -12.32 -25.91 -2.62
N GLY A 143 -13.48 -26.08 -1.96
CA GLY A 143 -13.83 -25.43 -0.72
C GLY A 143 -13.18 -26.06 0.52
N SER A 144 -13.62 -25.63 1.71
CA SER A 144 -13.16 -26.16 3.00
C SER A 144 -13.53 -27.61 3.23
N ASP A 145 -14.60 -28.09 2.62
CA ASP A 145 -15.03 -29.47 2.62
C ASP A 145 -14.31 -30.35 1.57
N GLY A 146 -13.49 -29.74 0.72
CA GLY A 146 -12.76 -30.36 -0.38
C GLY A 146 -13.55 -30.51 -1.67
N LYS A 147 -14.86 -30.15 -1.71
CA LYS A 147 -15.68 -30.25 -2.90
C LYS A 147 -15.40 -29.14 -3.89
N TRP A 148 -15.60 -29.47 -5.17
CA TRP A 148 -15.61 -28.49 -6.25
C TRP A 148 -16.66 -27.39 -6.01
N ASP A 149 -16.18 -26.15 -5.93
CA ASP A 149 -17.02 -24.97 -5.78
C ASP A 149 -17.36 -24.38 -7.15
N LYS A 150 -18.58 -24.63 -7.60
CA LYS A 150 -19.08 -24.27 -8.94
C LYS A 150 -19.37 -22.77 -9.12
N ARG A 151 -19.23 -21.95 -8.04
CA ARG A 151 -19.44 -20.49 -8.11
C ARG A 151 -18.36 -19.79 -8.95
N PHE A 152 -17.18 -20.39 -9.05
CA PHE A 152 -16.01 -19.75 -9.64
C PHE A 152 -15.70 -20.27 -11.03
N SER A 153 -15.47 -19.33 -11.98
CA SER A 153 -15.04 -19.70 -13.33
C SER A 153 -13.59 -20.20 -13.34
N ARG A 154 -13.28 -21.06 -14.31
CA ARG A 154 -11.91 -21.56 -14.50
C ARG A 154 -10.91 -20.44 -14.83
N GLU A 155 -11.36 -19.38 -15.50
CA GLU A 155 -10.52 -18.23 -15.82
C GLU A 155 -10.10 -17.48 -14.56
N LEU A 156 -11.07 -17.15 -13.67
CA LEU A 156 -10.81 -16.49 -12.39
C LEU A 156 -9.93 -17.37 -11.49
N ALA A 157 -10.22 -18.68 -11.45
CA ALA A 157 -9.42 -19.65 -10.71
C ALA A 157 -7.97 -19.72 -11.22
N ALA A 158 -7.75 -19.70 -12.54
CA ALA A 158 -6.42 -19.70 -13.13
C ALA A 158 -5.62 -18.45 -12.77
N LYS A 159 -6.25 -17.27 -12.80
CA LYS A 159 -5.63 -16.01 -12.34
C LYS A 159 -5.23 -16.09 -10.87
N ALA A 160 -6.14 -16.53 -10.00
CA ALA A 160 -5.89 -16.71 -8.58
C ALA A 160 -4.75 -17.70 -8.32
N LYS A 161 -4.72 -18.84 -9.00
CA LYS A 161 -3.67 -19.85 -8.88
C LYS A 161 -2.28 -19.29 -9.23
N SER A 162 -2.16 -18.49 -10.28
CA SER A 162 -0.92 -17.84 -10.65
C SER A 162 -0.40 -16.93 -9.51
N ARG A 163 -1.31 -16.25 -8.81
CA ARG A 163 -0.97 -15.35 -7.70
C ARG A 163 -0.65 -16.11 -6.41
N ILE A 164 -1.38 -17.18 -6.09
CA ILE A 164 -1.09 -18.06 -4.95
C ILE A 164 0.35 -18.61 -5.01
N ASN A 165 0.77 -19.04 -6.19
CA ASN A 165 2.09 -19.63 -6.42
C ASN A 165 3.22 -18.60 -6.40
N ASN A 166 2.92 -17.32 -6.55
CA ASN A 166 3.89 -16.24 -6.48
C ASN A 166 3.98 -15.73 -5.03
N GLN A 167 5.11 -15.92 -4.38
CA GLN A 167 5.30 -15.50 -2.98
C GLN A 167 5.02 -14.01 -2.73
N ARG A 168 5.24 -13.16 -3.75
CA ARG A 168 5.01 -11.72 -3.66
C ARG A 168 3.53 -11.36 -3.56
N TYR A 169 2.65 -12.16 -4.14
CA TYR A 169 1.21 -11.90 -4.21
C TYR A 169 0.38 -12.81 -3.29
N ASN A 170 1.01 -13.80 -2.66
CA ASN A 170 0.33 -14.67 -1.71
C ASN A 170 -0.12 -13.88 -0.49
N LEU A 171 -1.42 -13.84 -0.21
CA LEU A 171 -2.00 -12.99 0.84
C LEU A 171 -1.50 -13.30 2.26
N TYR A 172 -1.07 -14.51 2.54
CA TYR A 172 -0.44 -14.82 3.84
C TYR A 172 0.92 -14.14 4.05
N LYS A 173 1.55 -13.64 2.99
CA LYS A 173 2.87 -12.99 3.00
C LYS A 173 2.86 -11.58 2.42
N ALA A 174 1.78 -11.18 1.76
CA ALA A 174 1.67 -9.90 1.08
C ALA A 174 1.53 -8.72 2.05
N SER A 175 1.82 -7.52 1.53
CA SER A 175 1.62 -6.26 2.24
C SER A 175 0.41 -5.49 1.70
N HIS A 176 -0.60 -6.18 1.16
CA HIS A 176 -1.83 -5.56 0.66
C HIS A 176 -3.06 -6.33 1.16
N SER A 177 -4.23 -5.70 1.07
CA SER A 177 -5.49 -6.26 1.56
C SER A 177 -6.10 -7.27 0.59
N LYS A 178 -7.09 -8.04 1.06
CA LYS A 178 -7.93 -8.88 0.20
C LYS A 178 -8.68 -8.07 -0.86
N TYR A 179 -8.99 -6.81 -0.58
CA TYR A 179 -9.68 -5.91 -1.50
C TYR A 179 -8.77 -5.53 -2.68
N ALA A 180 -7.50 -5.24 -2.41
CA ALA A 180 -6.50 -5.02 -3.46
C ALA A 180 -6.28 -6.29 -4.28
N GLU A 181 -6.24 -7.48 -3.65
CA GLU A 181 -6.09 -8.74 -4.36
C GLU A 181 -7.28 -9.02 -5.28
N ALA A 182 -8.52 -8.80 -4.83
CA ALA A 182 -9.72 -8.92 -5.66
C ALA A 182 -9.69 -7.95 -6.84
N PHE A 183 -9.26 -6.72 -6.60
CA PHE A 183 -9.05 -5.74 -7.65
C PHE A 183 -8.05 -6.24 -8.70
N PHE A 184 -6.88 -6.73 -8.29
CA PHE A 184 -5.86 -7.27 -9.21
C PHE A 184 -6.32 -8.50 -10.00
N LEU A 185 -7.28 -9.26 -9.49
CA LEU A 185 -7.86 -10.39 -10.20
C LEU A 185 -8.84 -9.97 -11.31
N THR A 186 -9.47 -8.80 -11.18
CA THR A 186 -10.63 -8.42 -11.97
C THR A 186 -10.48 -7.17 -12.82
N TYR A 187 -9.47 -6.31 -12.54
CA TYR A 187 -9.31 -5.09 -13.31
C TYR A 187 -8.95 -5.36 -14.78
N ARG A 188 -9.41 -4.48 -15.65
CA ARG A 188 -9.12 -4.47 -17.09
C ARG A 188 -8.86 -3.04 -17.56
N PHE A 189 -8.07 -2.88 -18.59
CA PHE A 189 -7.93 -1.64 -19.31
C PHE A 189 -8.68 -1.70 -20.63
N ALA A 190 -9.55 -0.73 -20.86
CA ALA A 190 -10.16 -0.51 -22.16
C ALA A 190 -10.15 1.00 -22.46
N ASP A 191 -9.71 1.39 -23.65
CA ASP A 191 -9.63 2.79 -24.11
C ASP A 191 -8.92 3.73 -23.12
N SER A 192 -7.81 3.28 -22.54
CA SER A 192 -7.02 3.99 -21.52
C SER A 192 -7.76 4.23 -20.20
N LYS A 193 -8.89 3.57 -19.97
CA LYS A 193 -9.66 3.64 -18.73
C LYS A 193 -9.56 2.34 -17.97
N LEU A 194 -9.45 2.48 -16.66
CA LEU A 194 -9.51 1.34 -15.74
C LEU A 194 -10.98 0.93 -15.54
N LEU A 195 -11.27 -0.33 -15.82
CA LEU A 195 -12.61 -0.90 -15.65
C LEU A 195 -12.57 -2.04 -14.62
N VAL A 196 -13.53 -2.03 -13.71
CA VAL A 196 -13.77 -3.11 -12.74
C VAL A 196 -15.26 -3.44 -12.76
N ASP A 197 -15.59 -4.66 -13.15
CA ASP A 197 -16.96 -5.15 -13.02
C ASP A 197 -17.26 -5.49 -11.55
N LYS A 198 -18.32 -4.91 -11.00
CA LYS A 198 -18.70 -5.07 -9.59
C LYS A 198 -19.03 -6.51 -9.21
N ASN A 199 -19.63 -7.27 -10.11
CA ASN A 199 -20.02 -8.65 -9.85
C ASN A 199 -18.78 -9.56 -9.90
N GLU A 200 -17.89 -9.37 -10.88
CA GLU A 200 -16.61 -10.06 -10.94
C GLU A 200 -15.77 -9.77 -9.69
N TYR A 201 -15.70 -8.51 -9.25
CA TYR A 201 -14.99 -8.10 -8.05
C TYR A 201 -15.54 -8.79 -6.78
N ASN A 202 -16.85 -8.80 -6.60
CA ASN A 202 -17.48 -9.49 -5.47
C ASN A 202 -17.23 -11.01 -5.52
N THR A 203 -17.27 -11.60 -6.70
CA THR A 203 -16.94 -13.03 -6.89
C THR A 203 -15.48 -13.32 -6.56
N ALA A 204 -14.56 -12.42 -6.93
CA ALA A 204 -13.15 -12.55 -6.57
C ALA A 204 -12.92 -12.42 -5.06
N LEU A 205 -13.64 -11.54 -4.36
CA LEU A 205 -13.61 -11.46 -2.88
C LEU A 205 -14.03 -12.79 -2.23
N GLN A 206 -15.13 -13.39 -2.71
CA GLN A 206 -15.58 -14.71 -2.24
C GLN A 206 -14.55 -15.81 -2.52
N LEU A 207 -13.91 -15.78 -3.68
CA LEU A 207 -12.84 -16.72 -4.01
C LEU A 207 -11.66 -16.57 -3.04
N ILE A 208 -11.24 -15.34 -2.73
CA ILE A 208 -10.17 -15.07 -1.78
C ILE A 208 -10.50 -15.63 -0.39
N GLU A 209 -11.74 -15.48 0.07
CA GLU A 209 -12.21 -16.04 1.35
C GLU A 209 -12.15 -17.58 1.38
N VAL A 210 -12.38 -18.22 0.25
CA VAL A 210 -12.24 -19.69 0.13
C VAL A 210 -10.78 -20.12 0.17
N ILE A 211 -9.90 -19.46 -0.61
CA ILE A 211 -8.50 -19.90 -0.75
C ILE A 211 -7.56 -19.39 0.35
N TYR A 212 -8.01 -18.40 1.14
CA TYR A 212 -7.27 -17.82 2.27
C TYR A 212 -8.15 -17.73 3.53
N PRO A 213 -8.64 -18.83 4.07
CA PRO A 213 -9.60 -18.84 5.19
C PRO A 213 -9.03 -18.23 6.48
N GLU A 214 -7.72 -18.23 6.66
CA GLU A 214 -7.04 -17.69 7.85
C GLU A 214 -6.39 -16.31 7.56
N TYR A 215 -6.86 -15.60 6.51
CA TYR A 215 -6.35 -14.29 6.19
C TYR A 215 -6.61 -13.31 7.33
N ASN A 216 -5.54 -12.69 7.82
CA ASN A 216 -5.59 -11.62 8.80
C ASN A 216 -5.20 -10.27 8.16
N PRO A 217 -6.14 -9.35 7.94
CA PRO A 217 -5.85 -8.06 7.30
C PRO A 217 -4.91 -7.18 8.13
N VAL A 218 -4.97 -7.27 9.45
CA VAL A 218 -4.10 -6.49 10.35
C VAL A 218 -2.63 -6.91 10.19
N ASP A 219 -2.35 -8.20 10.03
CA ASP A 219 -0.98 -8.68 9.80
C ASP A 219 -0.43 -8.21 8.45
N ASN A 220 -1.29 -8.12 7.44
CA ASN A 220 -0.89 -7.56 6.14
C ASN A 220 -0.65 -6.06 6.24
N ALA A 221 -1.51 -5.31 6.96
CA ALA A 221 -1.32 -3.89 7.22
C ALA A 221 -0.03 -3.63 8.02
N LYS A 222 0.27 -4.45 9.05
CA LYS A 222 1.56 -4.37 9.77
C LYS A 222 2.76 -4.57 8.84
N ARG A 223 2.70 -5.56 7.93
CA ARG A 223 3.77 -5.76 6.93
C ARG A 223 3.91 -4.56 6.00
N ALA A 224 2.78 -3.95 5.58
CA ALA A 224 2.79 -2.75 4.75
C ALA A 224 3.46 -1.57 5.49
N ILE A 225 3.05 -1.32 6.73
CA ILE A 225 3.62 -0.25 7.57
C ILE A 225 5.11 -0.49 7.80
N LYS A 226 5.52 -1.69 8.24
CA LYS A 226 6.93 -2.04 8.46
C LYS A 226 7.76 -1.83 7.20
N LYS A 227 7.28 -2.30 6.05
CA LYS A 227 7.97 -2.10 4.77
C LYS A 227 8.20 -0.62 4.46
N ILE A 228 7.22 0.25 4.74
CA ILE A 228 7.34 1.70 4.53
C ILE A 228 8.28 2.32 5.57
N VAL A 229 8.25 1.87 6.81
CA VAL A 229 9.12 2.36 7.89
C VAL A 229 10.58 1.93 7.68
N ASP A 230 10.82 0.69 7.25
CA ASP A 230 12.15 0.09 7.11
C ASP A 230 12.84 0.46 5.79
N ASP A 231 12.08 0.89 4.79
CA ASP A 231 12.63 1.23 3.47
C ASP A 231 13.25 2.64 3.48
N GLU A 232 14.30 2.85 4.26
CA GLU A 232 15.00 4.13 4.38
C GLU A 232 15.79 4.55 3.12
N SER A 233 15.90 3.69 2.10
CA SER A 233 17.00 3.84 1.15
C SER A 233 16.64 4.18 -0.30
N ASN A 234 15.40 4.08 -0.78
CA ASN A 234 15.23 3.98 -2.24
C ASN A 234 14.21 4.85 -2.99
N THR A 235 13.41 5.70 -2.34
CA THR A 235 12.56 6.64 -3.12
C THR A 235 12.47 8.04 -2.52
N PRO A 236 12.98 9.08 -3.19
CA PRO A 236 13.08 10.43 -2.62
C PRO A 236 11.75 11.08 -2.19
N ASN A 237 10.61 10.62 -2.67
CA ASN A 237 9.32 11.28 -2.45
C ASN A 237 8.33 10.56 -1.53
N ALA A 238 8.49 9.26 -1.26
CA ALA A 238 7.59 8.50 -0.36
C ALA A 238 7.91 8.67 1.14
N TRP A 239 9.07 9.22 1.46
CA TRP A 239 9.73 9.15 2.76
C TRP A 239 9.37 10.26 3.73
N LYS A 240 8.79 11.34 3.22
CA LYS A 240 8.51 12.55 3.99
C LYS A 240 7.02 12.67 4.27
N MET A 241 6.36 11.53 4.44
CA MET A 241 4.92 11.44 4.66
C MET A 241 4.57 11.60 6.13
N SER A 242 3.52 12.36 6.41
CA SER A 242 2.87 12.40 7.71
C SER A 242 2.11 11.09 7.99
N LYS A 243 1.72 10.88 9.26
CA LYS A 243 0.87 9.75 9.63
C LYS A 243 -0.44 9.72 8.84
N SER A 244 -1.09 10.88 8.67
CA SER A 244 -2.34 10.96 7.92
C SER A 244 -2.16 10.62 6.43
N SER A 245 -1.09 11.09 5.80
CA SER A 245 -0.77 10.74 4.41
C SER A 245 -0.46 9.24 4.26
N LEU A 246 0.24 8.65 5.23
CA LEU A 246 0.50 7.21 5.24
C LEU A 246 -0.79 6.41 5.39
N ILE A 247 -1.66 6.76 6.32
CA ILE A 247 -2.98 6.13 6.47
C ILE A 247 -3.76 6.25 5.16
N ASN A 248 -3.83 7.44 4.57
CA ASN A 248 -4.52 7.65 3.29
C ASN A 248 -3.96 6.74 2.19
N SER A 249 -2.63 6.63 2.06
CA SER A 249 -2.03 5.75 1.05
C SER A 249 -2.33 4.27 1.26
N LEU A 250 -2.50 3.84 2.52
CA LEU A 250 -2.85 2.46 2.87
C LEU A 250 -4.34 2.17 2.69
N THR A 251 -5.21 3.18 2.79
CA THR A 251 -6.67 3.03 2.73
C THR A 251 -7.28 3.43 1.40
N ASP A 252 -6.53 4.11 0.53
CA ASP A 252 -7.03 4.55 -0.78
C ASP A 252 -7.45 3.34 -1.63
N ARG A 253 -8.73 3.34 -2.05
CA ARG A 253 -9.33 2.23 -2.80
C ARG A 253 -9.19 2.35 -4.31
N PHE A 254 -9.02 3.58 -4.84
CA PHE A 254 -8.98 3.84 -6.28
C PHE A 254 -8.24 5.15 -6.60
N GLY A 255 -7.17 5.47 -5.85
CA GLY A 255 -6.38 6.69 -6.09
C GLY A 255 -5.73 6.75 -7.46
N GLU A 256 -5.36 7.95 -7.90
CA GLU A 256 -4.71 8.20 -9.20
C GLU A 256 -3.42 7.36 -9.42
N ASN A 257 -2.83 6.85 -8.33
CA ASN A 257 -1.67 5.96 -8.33
C ASN A 257 -2.06 4.51 -7.99
N TRP A 258 -2.91 3.91 -8.78
CA TRP A 258 -3.41 2.54 -8.64
C TRP A 258 -2.32 1.45 -8.49
N TYR A 259 -1.07 1.70 -8.87
CA TYR A 259 0.06 0.79 -8.65
C TYR A 259 0.47 0.59 -7.19
N SER A 260 0.08 1.49 -6.29
CA SER A 260 0.46 1.48 -4.88
C SER A 260 -0.68 1.24 -3.90
N SER A 261 -1.91 0.98 -4.39
CA SER A 261 -3.08 0.81 -3.53
C SER A 261 -2.99 -0.44 -2.69
N TYR A 262 -2.91 -0.25 -1.38
CA TYR A 262 -2.97 -1.33 -0.39
C TYR A 262 -4.40 -1.71 -0.05
N MET A 263 -5.34 -0.78 -0.15
CA MET A 263 -6.81 -0.92 0.00
C MET A 263 -7.26 -1.54 1.32
N PHE A 264 -6.59 -1.20 2.43
CA PHE A 264 -7.06 -1.59 3.76
C PHE A 264 -8.25 -0.73 4.20
N SER A 265 -9.03 -1.20 5.17
CA SER A 265 -9.93 -0.31 5.92
C SER A 265 -9.14 0.54 6.90
N LYS A 266 -9.74 1.68 7.31
CA LYS A 266 -9.10 2.54 8.31
C LYS A 266 -8.92 1.81 9.65
N GLU A 267 -9.92 1.02 10.04
CA GLU A 267 -9.88 0.22 11.27
C GLU A 267 -8.77 -0.82 11.26
N GLU A 268 -8.51 -1.47 10.11
CA GLU A 268 -7.41 -2.42 9.95
C GLU A 268 -6.05 -1.73 10.09
N VAL A 269 -5.91 -0.53 9.50
CA VAL A 269 -4.68 0.27 9.58
C VAL A 269 -4.47 0.81 10.98
N ASP A 270 -5.50 1.38 11.62
CA ASP A 270 -5.40 1.92 12.99
C ASP A 270 -4.98 0.81 13.96
N LYS A 271 -5.61 -0.36 13.88
CA LYS A 271 -5.24 -1.52 14.70
C LYS A 271 -3.81 -1.99 14.45
N ALA A 272 -3.35 -1.97 13.20
CA ALA A 272 -1.98 -2.31 12.87
C ALA A 272 -0.97 -1.32 13.48
N PHE A 273 -1.26 -0.02 13.48
CA PHE A 273 -0.45 0.99 14.18
C PHE A 273 -0.42 0.76 15.68
N ASP A 274 -1.58 0.46 16.30
CA ASP A 274 -1.66 0.21 17.74
C ASP A 274 -0.81 -1.01 18.13
N GLU A 275 -0.94 -2.12 17.41
CA GLU A 275 -0.15 -3.33 17.66
C GLU A 275 1.36 -3.13 17.43
N LEU A 276 1.75 -2.31 16.44
CA LEU A 276 3.16 -1.99 16.16
C LEU A 276 3.75 -0.96 17.11
N SER A 277 2.96 -0.24 17.89
CA SER A 277 3.43 0.81 18.79
C SER A 277 4.37 0.32 19.89
N SER A 278 4.31 -0.98 20.22
CA SER A 278 5.26 -1.63 21.12
C SER A 278 6.65 -1.88 20.50
N GLU A 279 6.74 -1.92 19.17
CA GLU A 279 7.97 -2.20 18.43
C GLU A 279 8.56 -0.92 17.81
N ILE A 280 7.70 0.02 17.39
CA ILE A 280 8.07 1.22 16.64
C ILE A 280 7.60 2.48 17.39
N ASN A 281 8.53 3.37 17.68
CA ASN A 281 8.17 4.69 18.22
C ASN A 281 7.69 5.60 17.09
N PHE A 282 6.39 5.54 16.77
CA PHE A 282 5.79 6.32 15.71
C PHE A 282 5.84 7.84 15.95
N THR A 283 5.76 8.30 17.21
CA THR A 283 5.91 9.73 17.54
C THR A 283 7.25 10.24 17.04
N LYS A 284 8.34 9.59 17.43
CA LYS A 284 9.69 9.96 16.99
C LYS A 284 9.86 9.80 15.49
N PHE A 285 9.28 8.74 14.91
CA PHE A 285 9.34 8.50 13.48
C PHE A 285 8.72 9.67 12.68
N PHE A 286 7.49 10.09 12.98
CA PHE A 286 6.84 11.17 12.23
C PHE A 286 7.42 12.56 12.55
N GLN A 287 7.94 12.80 13.76
CA GLN A 287 8.73 13.99 14.05
C GLN A 287 9.96 14.09 13.13
N ASN A 288 10.70 13.00 12.94
CA ASN A 288 11.83 12.97 12.02
C ASN A 288 11.39 13.21 10.58
N ARG A 289 10.25 12.65 10.15
CA ARG A 289 9.71 12.88 8.79
C ARG A 289 9.35 14.37 8.56
N ALA A 290 8.78 15.05 9.54
CA ALA A 290 8.53 16.49 9.47
C ALA A 290 9.83 17.28 9.29
N ILE A 291 10.87 16.92 10.06
CA ILE A 291 12.21 17.53 9.95
C ILE A 291 12.78 17.35 8.53
N GLU A 292 12.78 16.14 8.02
CA GLU A 292 13.30 15.85 6.69
C GLU A 292 12.49 16.55 5.59
N ARG A 293 11.16 16.61 5.76
CA ARG A 293 10.30 17.32 4.80
C ARG A 293 10.59 18.83 4.80
N LEU A 294 10.77 19.41 5.98
CA LEU A 294 11.11 20.84 6.11
C LEU A 294 12.46 21.14 5.46
N LYS A 295 13.50 20.36 5.72
CA LYS A 295 14.81 20.50 5.06
C LYS A 295 14.70 20.41 3.54
N ASP A 296 13.93 19.46 3.04
CA ASP A 296 13.73 19.25 1.62
C ASP A 296 13.10 20.45 0.95
N ILE A 297 11.95 20.92 1.46
CA ILE A 297 11.26 22.06 0.86
C ILE A 297 12.08 23.37 0.95
N ASP A 298 12.84 23.56 2.03
CA ASP A 298 13.71 24.71 2.21
C ASP A 298 14.86 24.73 1.20
N SER A 299 15.41 23.56 0.86
CA SER A 299 16.55 23.45 -0.07
C SER A 299 16.28 24.04 -1.48
N TYR A 300 15.03 24.17 -1.89
CA TYR A 300 14.68 24.66 -3.24
C TYR A 300 13.60 25.75 -3.28
N ARG A 301 12.86 26.01 -2.20
CA ARG A 301 11.73 26.95 -2.22
C ARG A 301 12.04 28.31 -1.64
N HIS A 302 12.84 28.38 -0.57
CA HIS A 302 13.21 29.64 0.11
C HIS A 302 12.00 30.50 0.49
N GLU A 303 11.05 29.90 1.22
CA GLU A 303 9.79 30.55 1.61
C GLU A 303 9.84 31.09 3.05
N SER A 304 8.78 31.81 3.44
CA SER A 304 8.59 32.24 4.81
C SER A 304 8.21 31.09 5.73
N LYS A 305 8.38 31.28 7.06
CA LYS A 305 7.93 30.31 8.06
C LYS A 305 6.44 29.99 7.91
N ALA A 306 5.60 31.01 7.73
CA ALA A 306 4.16 30.85 7.56
C ALA A 306 3.79 29.99 6.35
N THR A 307 4.52 30.14 5.24
CA THR A 307 4.32 29.35 4.04
C THR A 307 4.72 27.89 4.27
N TYR A 308 5.85 27.62 4.94
CA TYR A 308 6.26 26.26 5.29
C TYR A 308 5.30 25.58 6.28
N GLU A 309 4.82 26.31 7.31
CA GLU A 309 3.79 25.80 8.22
C GLU A 309 2.52 25.38 7.47
N LYS A 310 2.10 26.18 6.49
CA LYS A 310 0.97 25.84 5.63
C LYS A 310 1.24 24.57 4.82
N TYR A 311 2.38 24.45 4.14
CA TYR A 311 2.74 23.25 3.36
C TYR A 311 2.82 21.97 4.21
N LEU A 312 3.40 22.05 5.40
CA LEU A 312 3.49 20.91 6.30
C LEU A 312 2.11 20.52 6.84
N THR A 313 1.27 21.50 7.15
CA THR A 313 -0.12 21.26 7.59
C THR A 313 -0.95 20.61 6.48
N GLU A 314 -0.87 21.13 5.25
CA GLU A 314 -1.54 20.55 4.07
C GLU A 314 -1.01 19.15 3.72
N SER A 315 0.25 18.86 4.05
CA SER A 315 0.84 17.52 3.96
C SER A 315 0.41 16.60 5.10
N GLY A 316 -0.40 17.08 6.06
CA GLY A 316 -1.01 16.32 7.14
C GLY A 316 -0.14 16.10 8.36
N PHE A 317 0.95 16.89 8.54
CA PHE A 317 1.71 16.90 9.78
C PHE A 317 0.96 17.62 10.90
N THR A 318 1.09 17.13 12.11
CA THR A 318 0.50 17.75 13.29
C THR A 318 1.26 19.02 13.69
N LYS A 319 0.60 19.90 14.43
CA LYS A 319 1.23 21.12 14.94
C LYS A 319 2.46 20.84 15.81
N GLU A 320 2.44 19.74 16.57
CA GLU A 320 3.58 19.33 17.40
C GLU A 320 4.77 18.91 16.55
N GLU A 321 4.55 18.09 15.50
CA GLU A 321 5.59 17.66 14.57
C GLU A 321 6.20 18.84 13.82
N ILE A 322 5.37 19.80 13.38
CA ILE A 322 5.78 21.04 12.71
C ILE A 322 6.64 21.90 13.65
N ASN A 323 6.19 22.11 14.88
CA ASN A 323 6.95 22.88 15.87
C ASN A 323 8.31 22.22 16.18
N ASN A 324 8.33 20.90 16.33
CA ASN A 324 9.57 20.15 16.53
C ASN A 324 10.53 20.29 15.33
N ALA A 325 10.00 20.27 14.11
CA ALA A 325 10.80 20.46 12.89
C ALA A 325 11.47 21.86 12.88
N PHE A 326 10.71 22.95 13.14
CA PHE A 326 11.28 24.31 13.20
C PHE A 326 12.25 24.52 14.36
N ASN A 327 12.05 23.84 15.49
CA ASN A 327 12.99 23.90 16.62
C ASN A 327 14.33 23.21 16.27
N THR A 328 14.28 22.20 15.42
CA THR A 328 15.43 21.37 15.02
C THR A 328 16.16 21.96 13.81
N VAL A 329 15.42 22.36 12.78
CA VAL A 329 15.99 22.92 11.55
C VAL A 329 16.14 24.43 11.73
N LYS A 330 17.37 24.92 11.68
CA LYS A 330 17.66 26.34 11.81
C LYS A 330 17.66 26.97 10.41
N ILE A 331 16.54 27.59 10.05
CA ILE A 331 16.36 28.27 8.77
C ILE A 331 16.66 29.75 8.94
N ASP A 332 17.47 30.34 8.04
CA ASP A 332 17.67 31.78 7.96
C ASP A 332 16.58 32.39 7.06
N PHE A 333 15.45 32.74 7.69
CA PHE A 333 14.32 33.34 6.95
C PHE A 333 14.64 34.73 6.37
N ALA A 334 15.61 35.46 6.92
CA ALA A 334 16.08 36.68 6.31
C ALA A 334 16.86 36.41 5.01
N HIS A 335 17.62 35.32 4.95
CA HIS A 335 18.23 34.87 3.70
C HIS A 335 17.17 34.45 2.65
N ASN A 336 16.15 33.73 3.06
CA ASN A 336 15.05 33.38 2.17
C ASN A 336 14.33 34.64 1.63
N ALA A 337 14.09 35.64 2.51
CA ALA A 337 13.53 36.92 2.11
C ALA A 337 14.46 37.66 1.12
N GLN A 338 15.78 37.61 1.34
CA GLN A 338 16.78 38.18 0.40
C GLN A 338 16.66 37.53 -0.99
N LEU A 339 16.61 36.19 -1.07
CA LEU A 339 16.49 35.48 -2.35
C LEU A 339 15.19 35.84 -3.09
N LYS A 340 14.06 35.92 -2.35
CA LYS A 340 12.77 36.36 -2.93
C LYS A 340 12.84 37.80 -3.42
N ALA A 341 13.48 38.71 -2.68
CA ALA A 341 13.65 40.10 -3.05
C ALA A 341 14.55 40.23 -4.27
N THR A 342 15.63 39.47 -4.39
CA THR A 342 16.54 39.53 -5.57
C THR A 342 15.78 39.31 -6.87
N THR A 343 14.90 38.34 -6.91
CA THR A 343 14.09 38.07 -8.12
C THR A 343 13.15 39.22 -8.49
N ASN A 344 12.68 39.97 -7.48
CA ASN A 344 11.70 41.04 -7.68
C ASN A 344 12.35 42.41 -7.92
N CYS A 345 13.52 42.72 -7.35
CA CYS A 345 14.15 44.01 -7.48
C CYS A 345 14.70 44.28 -8.88
N THR A 346 15.08 43.26 -9.63
CA THR A 346 15.66 43.41 -10.99
C THR A 346 14.61 43.66 -12.08
N THR A 347 13.32 43.42 -11.78
CA THR A 347 12.23 43.48 -12.78
C THR A 347 11.16 44.53 -12.48
N CYS A 348 11.16 45.15 -11.32
CA CYS A 348 10.10 46.05 -10.85
C CYS A 348 10.63 47.47 -10.55
N SER A 349 9.76 48.49 -10.66
CA SER A 349 10.02 49.87 -10.26
C SER A 349 9.80 50.13 -8.77
N ASP A 350 10.02 49.09 -7.90
CA ASP A 350 9.70 49.13 -6.49
C ASP A 350 10.74 49.90 -5.65
N SER A 351 10.27 50.64 -4.66
CA SER A 351 11.12 51.16 -3.60
C SER A 351 11.53 50.05 -2.62
N LYS A 352 12.47 50.39 -1.74
CA LYS A 352 12.85 49.51 -0.61
C LYS A 352 11.65 49.12 0.23
N GLU A 353 10.80 50.11 0.60
CA GLU A 353 9.61 49.89 1.43
C GLU A 353 8.54 49.05 0.67
N SER A 354 8.33 49.31 -0.60
CA SER A 354 7.42 48.53 -1.45
C SER A 354 7.85 47.08 -1.53
N THR A 355 9.15 46.80 -1.67
CA THR A 355 9.74 45.48 -1.67
C THR A 355 9.50 44.77 -0.32
N ILE A 356 9.75 45.48 0.80
CA ILE A 356 9.48 44.96 2.14
C ILE A 356 7.99 44.59 2.32
N GLN A 357 7.08 45.52 1.93
CA GLN A 357 5.64 45.26 2.03
C GLN A 357 5.18 44.06 1.20
N ARG A 358 5.77 43.88 0.01
CA ARG A 358 5.49 42.70 -0.84
C ARG A 358 5.95 41.40 -0.17
N LEU A 359 7.13 41.37 0.44
CA LEU A 359 7.63 40.25 1.20
C LEU A 359 6.71 39.89 2.37
N VAL A 360 6.23 40.91 3.08
CA VAL A 360 5.33 40.73 4.23
C VAL A 360 3.93 40.27 3.79
N LYS A 361 3.28 41.04 2.90
CA LYS A 361 1.87 40.82 2.51
C LYS A 361 1.71 39.67 1.50
N GLY A 362 2.66 39.56 0.56
CA GLY A 362 2.59 38.59 -0.54
C GLY A 362 3.23 37.23 -0.24
N TYR A 363 4.35 37.24 0.50
CA TYR A 363 5.10 36.00 0.78
C TYR A 363 5.06 35.55 2.24
N GLY A 364 4.43 36.36 3.14
CA GLY A 364 4.20 35.97 4.53
C GLY A 364 5.43 36.02 5.43
N PHE A 365 6.49 36.75 5.04
CA PHE A 365 7.62 37.01 5.96
C PHE A 365 7.22 37.97 7.07
N THR A 366 7.85 37.86 8.22
CA THR A 366 7.74 38.91 9.23
C THR A 366 8.39 40.21 8.73
N ARG A 367 7.94 41.36 9.26
CA ARG A 367 8.54 42.66 8.90
C ARG A 367 10.05 42.67 9.13
N LYS A 368 10.50 42.11 10.24
CA LYS A 368 11.93 42.02 10.61
C LYS A 368 12.72 41.19 9.59
N GLU A 369 12.22 40.00 9.20
CA GLU A 369 12.88 39.14 8.23
C GLU A 369 12.95 39.81 6.85
N ALA A 370 11.88 40.46 6.44
CA ALA A 370 11.83 41.20 5.18
C ALA A 370 12.82 42.39 5.16
N GLU A 371 12.86 43.21 6.21
CA GLU A 371 13.81 44.31 6.35
C GLU A 371 15.26 43.84 6.33
N GLU A 372 15.57 42.81 7.10
CA GLU A 372 16.90 42.22 7.15
C GLU A 372 17.30 41.59 5.79
N GLY A 373 16.40 40.88 5.14
CA GLY A 373 16.63 40.27 3.83
C GLY A 373 16.87 41.35 2.75
N VAL A 374 16.07 42.42 2.72
CA VAL A 374 16.24 43.53 1.77
C VAL A 374 17.54 44.28 2.05
N ASN A 375 17.92 44.49 3.33
CA ASN A 375 19.20 45.11 3.66
C ASN A 375 20.42 44.29 3.19
N ARG A 376 20.34 42.96 3.24
CA ARG A 376 21.40 42.08 2.73
C ARG A 376 21.59 42.12 1.22
N LEU A 377 20.62 42.66 0.43
CA LEU A 377 20.76 42.78 -1.00
C LEU A 377 21.90 43.74 -1.42
N ASN A 378 22.22 44.70 -0.58
CA ASN A 378 23.15 45.78 -0.90
C ASN A 378 22.81 46.45 -2.27
N TYR A 379 21.53 46.66 -2.52
CA TYR A 379 20.97 47.16 -3.80
C TYR A 379 20.63 48.64 -3.69
N ASP A 380 21.04 49.44 -4.70
CA ASP A 380 20.65 50.85 -4.80
C ASP A 380 19.26 51.00 -5.41
N PHE A 381 18.23 51.16 -4.57
CA PHE A 381 16.85 51.36 -5.00
C PHE A 381 16.63 52.69 -5.78
N LYS A 382 17.56 53.64 -5.75
CA LYS A 382 17.48 54.82 -6.61
C LYS A 382 17.53 54.48 -8.11
N ILE A 383 18.09 53.31 -8.48
CA ILE A 383 18.04 52.80 -9.85
C ILE A 383 16.59 52.54 -10.26
N ASN A 384 15.77 51.96 -9.43
CA ASN A 384 14.36 51.72 -9.72
C ASN A 384 13.57 53.02 -9.81
N LEU A 385 13.92 54.00 -8.97
CA LEU A 385 13.35 55.31 -8.99
C LEU A 385 13.68 56.07 -10.33
N ARG A 386 14.94 56.02 -10.78
CA ARG A 386 15.35 56.55 -12.07
C ARG A 386 14.58 55.90 -13.22
N ASN A 387 14.53 54.59 -13.26
CA ASN A 387 13.77 53.84 -14.27
C ASN A 387 12.28 54.20 -14.26
N SER A 388 11.68 54.39 -13.08
CA SER A 388 10.29 54.83 -12.98
C SER A 388 10.07 56.24 -13.49
N ILE A 389 10.98 57.16 -13.17
CA ILE A 389 10.92 58.52 -13.65
C ILE A 389 11.12 58.59 -15.18
N GLU A 390 12.13 57.89 -15.70
CA GLU A 390 12.40 57.78 -17.14
C GLU A 390 11.23 57.19 -17.91
N GLY A 391 10.74 56.02 -17.49
CA GLY A 391 9.67 55.32 -18.19
C GLY A 391 8.32 56.04 -18.18
N ASN A 392 7.99 56.74 -17.09
CA ASN A 392 6.66 57.33 -16.92
C ASN A 392 6.60 58.85 -17.13
N PHE A 393 7.70 59.55 -16.86
CA PHE A 393 7.64 60.99 -16.75
C PHE A 393 8.60 61.78 -17.68
N THR A 394 9.58 61.14 -18.32
CA THR A 394 10.52 61.85 -19.24
C THR A 394 10.19 61.66 -20.70
N THR A 395 9.52 60.58 -21.08
CA THR A 395 9.20 60.30 -22.49
C THR A 395 7.99 61.09 -22.96
N THR A 396 8.06 61.64 -24.16
CA THR A 396 6.98 62.43 -24.79
C THR A 396 5.73 61.62 -25.14
N ASN A 397 5.85 60.32 -25.17
CA ASN A 397 4.77 59.37 -25.52
C ASN A 397 4.07 58.75 -24.32
N ALA A 398 4.47 59.07 -23.09
CA ALA A 398 3.78 58.55 -21.92
C ALA A 398 2.40 59.21 -21.79
N THR A 399 1.39 58.41 -21.50
CA THR A 399 -0.01 58.82 -21.28
C THR A 399 -0.17 59.94 -20.25
N TRP A 400 0.84 60.15 -19.43
CA TRP A 400 0.95 61.14 -18.36
C TRP A 400 1.78 62.39 -18.76
N ALA A 401 2.44 62.37 -19.93
CA ALA A 401 3.49 63.34 -20.28
C ALA A 401 3.03 64.79 -20.50
N GLY A 402 1.73 65.03 -20.50
CA GLY A 402 1.21 66.31 -20.99
C GLY A 402 0.91 67.38 -19.96
N SER A 403 0.85 67.10 -18.65
CA SER A 403 0.31 68.12 -17.73
C SER A 403 0.72 67.96 -16.26
N ILE A 404 1.86 67.37 -15.98
CA ILE A 404 2.18 66.98 -14.61
C ILE A 404 3.16 67.97 -14.00
N SER A 405 2.77 68.61 -12.89
CA SER A 405 3.66 69.43 -12.08
C SER A 405 4.73 68.59 -11.38
N LYS A 406 5.83 69.25 -11.00
CA LYS A 406 6.87 68.60 -10.18
C LYS A 406 6.28 67.98 -8.93
N GLU A 407 5.42 68.71 -8.22
CA GLU A 407 4.80 68.22 -6.99
C GLU A 407 3.85 67.05 -7.22
N PHE A 408 3.17 67.00 -8.34
CA PHE A 408 2.34 65.82 -8.69
C PHE A 408 3.20 64.55 -8.91
N ILE A 409 4.34 64.66 -9.59
CA ILE A 409 5.26 63.54 -9.78
C ILE A 409 5.76 63.03 -8.42
N ILE A 410 6.16 63.96 -7.58
CA ILE A 410 6.60 63.63 -6.20
C ILE A 410 5.50 62.93 -5.42
N ASP A 411 4.30 63.52 -5.36
CA ASP A 411 3.16 62.95 -4.63
C ASP A 411 2.78 61.57 -5.18
N HIS A 412 2.75 61.39 -6.51
CA HIS A 412 2.45 60.12 -7.14
C HIS A 412 3.47 59.00 -6.78
N ILE A 413 4.76 59.33 -6.87
CA ILE A 413 5.84 58.36 -6.58
C ILE A 413 5.85 58.00 -5.07
N VAL A 414 5.72 59.00 -4.20
CA VAL A 414 5.69 58.80 -2.75
C VAL A 414 4.51 57.93 -2.34
N ARG A 415 3.30 58.24 -2.83
CA ARG A 415 2.08 57.53 -2.44
C ARG A 415 1.94 56.12 -3.04
N ASN A 416 2.31 55.97 -4.34
CA ASN A 416 2.04 54.73 -5.05
C ASN A 416 3.24 53.82 -5.14
N LEU A 417 4.47 54.35 -5.13
CA LEU A 417 5.70 53.55 -5.20
C LEU A 417 6.45 53.51 -3.88
N LEU A 418 5.99 54.26 -2.88
CA LEU A 418 6.52 54.27 -1.49
C LEU A 418 8.01 54.64 -1.41
N PHE A 419 8.49 55.51 -2.31
CA PHE A 419 9.82 56.11 -2.13
C PHE A 419 9.74 57.28 -1.12
N GLU A 420 10.85 57.55 -0.44
CA GLU A 420 10.96 58.71 0.45
C GLU A 420 10.96 60.00 -0.38
N GLU A 421 10.24 61.01 0.08
CA GLU A 421 10.09 62.30 -0.65
C GLU A 421 11.45 62.94 -0.93
N SER A 422 12.37 62.85 0.00
CA SER A 422 13.75 63.38 -0.16
C SER A 422 14.51 62.70 -1.27
N GLU A 423 14.38 61.39 -1.41
CA GLU A 423 14.99 60.62 -2.51
C GLU A 423 14.38 61.00 -3.88
N VAL A 424 13.05 61.13 -3.91
CA VAL A 424 12.34 61.56 -5.14
C VAL A 424 12.78 62.91 -5.57
N ARG A 425 12.88 63.89 -4.66
CA ARG A 425 13.34 65.25 -4.93
C ARG A 425 14.80 65.27 -5.40
N GLU A 426 15.67 64.50 -4.82
CA GLU A 426 17.08 64.36 -5.19
C GLU A 426 17.19 63.81 -6.63
N VAL A 427 16.58 62.67 -6.91
CA VAL A 427 16.67 62.03 -8.24
C VAL A 427 15.97 62.87 -9.31
N LEU A 428 14.81 63.51 -9.03
CA LEU A 428 14.17 64.43 -9.97
C LEU A 428 15.03 65.63 -10.32
N ALA A 429 15.93 66.09 -9.44
CA ALA A 429 16.83 67.17 -9.75
C ALA A 429 17.91 66.78 -10.79
N GLU A 430 18.18 65.50 -11.00
CA GLU A 430 19.09 64.99 -12.03
C GLU A 430 18.50 65.18 -13.45
N TYR A 431 17.17 65.38 -13.56
CA TYR A 431 16.46 65.49 -14.86
C TYR A 431 16.10 66.92 -15.18
N ASN A 432 16.51 67.38 -16.34
CA ASN A 432 16.15 68.73 -16.84
C ASN A 432 14.73 68.74 -17.46
N ILE A 433 13.69 68.61 -16.61
CA ILE A 433 12.29 68.54 -17.03
C ILE A 433 11.75 70.01 -17.14
N ASN A 434 11.39 70.45 -18.34
CA ASN A 434 10.78 71.77 -18.57
C ASN A 434 9.28 71.72 -18.21
N TYR A 435 8.95 71.85 -16.90
CA TYR A 435 7.57 71.84 -16.40
C TYR A 435 6.71 73.00 -16.95
N THR A 436 7.31 74.11 -17.23
CA THR A 436 6.59 75.32 -17.81
C THR A 436 6.10 75.04 -19.24
N GLU A 437 6.95 74.47 -20.10
CA GLU A 437 6.57 74.05 -21.42
C GLU A 437 5.53 72.95 -21.43
N ARG A 438 5.63 71.99 -20.53
CA ARG A 438 4.61 70.95 -20.36
C ARG A 438 3.25 71.50 -19.95
N ALA A 439 3.22 72.42 -19.02
CA ALA A 439 1.98 73.11 -18.64
C ALA A 439 1.39 73.88 -19.80
N ARG A 440 2.24 74.59 -20.61
CA ARG A 440 1.82 75.32 -21.83
C ARG A 440 1.21 74.39 -22.90
N LEU A 441 1.87 73.24 -23.17
CA LEU A 441 1.38 72.27 -24.17
C LEU A 441 0.04 71.68 -23.72
N ARG A 442 -0.15 71.39 -22.43
CA ARG A 442 -1.42 70.89 -21.87
C ARG A 442 -2.54 71.93 -21.95
N ALA A 443 -2.24 73.16 -21.65
CA ALA A 443 -3.21 74.27 -21.84
C ALA A 443 -3.68 74.38 -23.28
N ILE A 444 -2.77 74.28 -24.24
CA ILE A 444 -3.08 74.29 -25.69
C ILE A 444 -3.94 73.08 -26.07
N ASP A 445 -3.64 71.85 -25.53
CA ASP A 445 -4.40 70.64 -25.80
C ASP A 445 -5.84 70.73 -25.28
N ILE A 446 -6.01 71.24 -24.06
CA ILE A 446 -7.33 71.48 -23.45
C ILE A 446 -8.11 72.53 -24.33
N LEU A 447 -7.47 73.56 -24.74
CA LEU A 447 -8.12 74.58 -25.57
C LEU A 447 -8.53 74.08 -26.97
N LYS A 448 -7.70 73.22 -27.59
CA LYS A 448 -7.96 72.63 -28.91
C LYS A 448 -8.99 71.50 -28.89
N ASN A 449 -8.98 70.62 -27.88
CA ASN A 449 -9.73 69.42 -27.92
C ASN A 449 -10.94 69.38 -26.93
N GLY A 450 -11.14 70.45 -26.14
CA GLY A 450 -12.33 70.61 -25.29
C GLY A 450 -12.55 69.53 -24.22
N LYS A 451 -11.56 68.72 -23.95
CA LYS A 451 -11.71 67.55 -23.01
C LYS A 451 -10.92 67.78 -21.75
N TYR A 452 -11.67 67.97 -20.67
CA TYR A 452 -11.22 67.66 -19.31
C TYR A 452 -11.45 66.18 -19.09
N SER A 453 -10.53 65.30 -19.42
CA SER A 453 -10.63 63.94 -18.95
C SER A 453 -10.11 63.89 -17.49
N ARG A 454 -11.02 63.92 -16.52
CA ARG A 454 -10.74 63.39 -15.19
C ARG A 454 -10.55 61.90 -15.36
N SER A 455 -9.33 61.41 -15.42
CA SER A 455 -9.04 60.02 -15.04
C SER A 455 -9.01 59.98 -13.52
N ASN A 456 -10.02 59.32 -12.95
CA ASN A 456 -10.03 58.96 -11.55
C ASN A 456 -8.89 57.98 -11.23
#